data_1b625cb4143c4255ab44b301783ac225
#
_entry.id   1b625cb4143c4255ab44b301783ac225
#
_cell.length_a   1.000
_cell.length_b   1.000
_cell.length_c   1.000
_cell.angle_alpha   90.00
_cell.angle_beta   90.00
_cell.angle_gamma   90.00
#
_symmetry.space_group_name_H-M   'P 1'
#
loop_
_entity.id
_entity.type
_entity.pdbx_description
1 polymer ?
#
loop_
_entity_poly.entity_id
_entity_poly.type
_entity_poly.pdbx_seq_one_letter_code
_entity_poly.pdbx_strand_id
1 'polypeptide(L)'
;MPWTNADVDVPKRLSFLSGSQTKDIEDGYVGIKTPEIDDGALREGGMPVLTSKDNLGLLFQYAVVGLVYGLLPETIYPFMQNYLNCSGAQVTAAQQLVVLPWSFKVFYGILSDCRPIFGYRRRPYMLIGWGVCFIMLLVMCIMPIGEPYFTVPSDRDVDIADYTPEIEARINRNAPDEGAKYVIIMFFAAVGYVLSDVCADSITCELAQREPIDKRGKTQSCIYTVRTAMVIFGEILVGFFFNGEEYGGTFDFSLSFPQLMIIVAVLTLPVFPMTWYFIKEEKAEAANFRVYITDFWNLLCSRAMYQIIAYLFFAGIFANITYTGSTPVASYMVGVTPVNSTLSDILSNLLFAAGIMITSKWGLHWNWRWMIVATGVVVIIVDCTVSLLVIWDVFRSQWFWLGPPIAVQLPYGVGWIISTFCVVELAQIGNEAAVYGLVTTVSNVAQPFATSITLAIDGPFNVTNERVQADTHSVRADITYTIIIMYAMTIFSWVFLFLLPPQKAETQALVRKGGHSKLIGGVTAFYLIFAIFWSIMTNIMAMFDSTSCLIIAGGTGC
;
A
#
# COMPACT_ATOMS: atom_id res chain seq x y z
N MET A 1 28.45 -33.30 -34.18
CA MET A 1 27.64 -34.21 -33.37
C MET A 1 26.45 -33.42 -32.88
N PRO A 2 25.22 -33.72 -33.29
CA PRO A 2 24.03 -32.98 -32.86
C PRO A 2 23.55 -33.53 -31.51
N TRP A 3 23.22 -32.64 -30.62
CA TRP A 3 22.60 -32.95 -29.33
C TRP A 3 21.11 -33.23 -29.55
N THR A 4 20.72 -34.47 -29.26
CA THR A 4 19.36 -34.96 -29.32
C THR A 4 18.52 -34.30 -28.23
N ASN A 5 17.36 -33.76 -28.65
CA ASN A 5 16.33 -33.23 -27.78
C ASN A 5 15.78 -34.32 -26.85
N ALA A 6 15.82 -34.08 -25.53
CA ALA A 6 15.03 -34.85 -24.59
C ALA A 6 13.61 -34.29 -24.61
N ASP A 7 12.66 -35.14 -25.00
CA ASP A 7 11.22 -34.87 -24.94
C ASP A 7 10.84 -34.53 -23.49
N VAL A 8 10.56 -33.23 -23.22
CA VAL A 8 9.87 -32.78 -22.01
C VAL A 8 8.38 -32.86 -22.32
N ASP A 9 7.75 -33.89 -21.77
CA ASP A 9 6.31 -34.08 -21.82
C ASP A 9 5.63 -32.89 -21.14
N VAL A 10 5.19 -31.89 -21.93
CA VAL A 10 4.43 -30.74 -21.44
C VAL A 10 2.99 -31.21 -21.26
N PRO A 11 2.45 -31.23 -20.02
CA PRO A 11 1.09 -31.69 -19.79
C PRO A 11 0.10 -30.86 -20.61
N LYS A 12 -0.87 -31.51 -21.21
CA LYS A 12 -1.97 -30.90 -21.99
C LYS A 12 -2.75 -29.93 -21.11
N ARG A 13 -2.42 -28.66 -21.21
CA ARG A 13 -2.90 -27.57 -20.35
C ARG A 13 -4.08 -26.78 -20.89
N LEU A 14 -4.62 -27.21 -22.02
CA LEU A 14 -5.55 -26.43 -22.83
C LEU A 14 -7.01 -26.83 -22.70
N SER A 15 -7.41 -27.58 -21.66
CA SER A 15 -8.81 -27.94 -21.49
C SER A 15 -9.71 -26.84 -20.94
N PHE A 16 -9.15 -25.67 -20.56
CA PHE A 16 -9.95 -24.54 -20.07
C PHE A 16 -10.36 -23.52 -21.13
N LEU A 17 -9.89 -23.68 -22.35
CA LEU A 17 -10.33 -22.88 -23.50
C LEU A 17 -11.25 -23.75 -24.37
N SER A 18 -12.50 -23.91 -23.98
CA SER A 18 -13.50 -24.55 -24.83
C SER A 18 -13.89 -23.58 -25.94
N GLY A 19 -13.62 -23.98 -27.17
CA GLY A 19 -14.29 -23.45 -28.36
C GLY A 19 -13.41 -22.65 -29.31
N SER A 20 -12.62 -23.29 -30.01
CA SER A 20 -12.32 -23.33 -31.45
C SER A 20 -10.92 -23.91 -31.66
N GLN A 21 -10.92 -25.19 -31.96
CA GLN A 21 -9.73 -25.84 -32.52
C GLN A 21 -9.66 -25.52 -34.00
N THR A 22 -8.60 -24.89 -34.44
CA THR A 22 -8.08 -25.13 -35.77
C THR A 22 -6.74 -25.82 -35.63
N LYS A 23 -6.67 -26.99 -36.27
CA LYS A 23 -5.47 -27.81 -36.42
C LYS A 23 -4.42 -27.00 -37.18
N ASP A 24 -3.25 -26.87 -36.60
CA ASP A 24 -1.99 -26.91 -37.34
C ASP A 24 -0.89 -27.26 -36.32
N ILE A 25 -0.52 -28.54 -36.32
CA ILE A 25 0.61 -29.07 -35.57
C ILE A 25 1.71 -29.31 -36.60
N GLU A 26 2.60 -28.34 -36.72
CA GLU A 26 3.94 -28.58 -37.24
C GLU A 26 4.90 -27.60 -36.58
N ASP A 27 5.95 -28.17 -36.02
CA ASP A 27 7.09 -27.60 -35.32
C ASP A 27 6.98 -27.44 -33.78
N GLY A 28 7.74 -28.32 -33.12
CA GLY A 28 7.83 -28.63 -31.71
C GLY A 28 8.34 -27.52 -30.77
N TYR A 29 7.76 -26.34 -30.79
CA TYR A 29 7.85 -25.34 -29.75
C TYR A 29 6.44 -24.82 -29.43
N VAL A 30 5.81 -25.37 -28.40
CA VAL A 30 4.62 -24.74 -27.83
C VAL A 30 5.07 -23.55 -26.98
N GLY A 31 5.51 -22.51 -27.63
CA GLY A 31 5.42 -21.17 -27.05
C GLY A 31 3.92 -20.91 -26.84
N ILE A 32 3.52 -20.48 -25.65
CA ILE A 32 2.17 -19.96 -25.41
C ILE A 32 2.00 -18.81 -26.41
N LYS A 33 1.38 -19.07 -27.56
CA LYS A 33 0.93 -18.02 -28.46
C LYS A 33 -0.18 -17.27 -27.70
N THR A 34 0.18 -16.18 -27.04
CA THR A 34 -0.81 -15.12 -26.81
C THR A 34 -1.38 -14.80 -28.18
N PRO A 35 -2.71 -14.80 -28.37
CA PRO A 35 -3.27 -14.41 -29.66
C PRO A 35 -2.71 -13.01 -29.96
N GLU A 36 -1.95 -12.88 -31.06
CA GLU A 36 -1.57 -11.59 -31.60
C GLU A 36 -2.85 -11.00 -32.18
N ILE A 37 -3.54 -10.23 -31.34
CA ILE A 37 -4.66 -9.39 -31.76
C ILE A 37 -4.04 -8.21 -32.50
N ASP A 38 -4.58 -7.84 -33.64
CA ASP A 38 -4.03 -6.84 -34.58
C ASP A 38 -3.60 -5.52 -33.92
N ASP A 39 -4.17 -5.17 -32.75
CA ASP A 39 -3.86 -3.95 -31.98
C ASP A 39 -2.90 -4.20 -30.78
N GLY A 40 -2.34 -5.41 -30.65
CA GLY A 40 -1.43 -5.80 -29.58
C GLY A 40 -2.09 -6.01 -28.21
N ALA A 41 -3.41 -6.16 -28.14
CA ALA A 41 -4.09 -6.56 -26.93
C ALA A 41 -3.68 -7.98 -26.52
N LEU A 42 -3.62 -8.25 -25.21
CA LEU A 42 -3.26 -9.58 -24.67
C LEU A 42 -4.47 -10.50 -24.53
N ARG A 43 -5.68 -9.93 -24.54
CA ARG A 43 -6.95 -10.64 -24.34
C ARG A 43 -8.01 -10.06 -25.28
N GLU A 44 -8.85 -10.93 -25.83
CA GLU A 44 -10.01 -10.52 -26.63
C GLU A 44 -11.05 -9.74 -25.81
N GLY A 45 -11.88 -8.91 -26.47
CA GLY A 45 -13.01 -8.20 -25.89
C GLY A 45 -13.01 -6.69 -26.06
N GLY A 46 -11.95 -6.13 -26.69
CA GLY A 46 -11.86 -4.71 -27.02
C GLY A 46 -11.71 -3.77 -25.80
N MET A 47 -11.58 -2.48 -26.05
CA MET A 47 -11.34 -1.46 -25.03
C MET A 47 -12.47 -1.45 -23.99
N PRO A 48 -12.18 -1.65 -22.68
CA PRO A 48 -13.21 -1.66 -21.65
C PRO A 48 -13.79 -0.27 -21.41
N VAL A 49 -15.13 -0.21 -21.22
CA VAL A 49 -15.84 1.01 -20.81
C VAL A 49 -16.22 0.86 -19.35
N LEU A 50 -15.52 1.57 -18.46
CA LEU A 50 -15.68 1.44 -17.01
C LEU A 50 -17.04 1.94 -16.50
N THR A 51 -17.66 2.89 -17.20
CA THR A 51 -18.99 3.42 -16.87
C THR A 51 -20.13 2.53 -17.40
N SER A 52 -19.81 1.44 -18.11
CA SER A 52 -20.83 0.49 -18.57
C SER A 52 -21.46 -0.26 -17.40
N LYS A 53 -22.67 -0.76 -17.60
CA LYS A 53 -23.39 -1.57 -16.60
C LYS A 53 -22.57 -2.77 -16.11
N ASP A 54 -21.73 -3.34 -16.96
CA ASP A 54 -20.95 -4.56 -16.67
C ASP A 54 -19.69 -4.27 -15.83
N ASN A 55 -19.23 -3.02 -15.80
CA ASN A 55 -17.97 -2.59 -15.13
C ASN A 55 -18.19 -1.52 -14.05
N LEU A 56 -19.37 -0.91 -13.98
CA LEU A 56 -19.65 0.18 -13.01
C LEU A 56 -19.42 -0.26 -11.57
N GLY A 57 -19.76 -1.52 -11.27
CA GLY A 57 -19.51 -2.11 -9.96
C GLY A 57 -18.03 -2.09 -9.57
N LEU A 58 -17.12 -2.19 -10.54
CA LEU A 58 -15.66 -2.15 -10.28
C LEU A 58 -15.21 -0.75 -9.85
N LEU A 59 -15.69 0.31 -10.51
CA LEU A 59 -15.43 1.69 -10.05
C LEU A 59 -15.93 1.91 -8.63
N PHE A 60 -17.11 1.38 -8.32
CA PHE A 60 -17.67 1.48 -6.98
C PHE A 60 -16.87 0.69 -5.93
N GLN A 61 -16.35 -0.49 -6.28
CA GLN A 61 -15.41 -1.23 -5.41
C GLN A 61 -14.25 -0.35 -4.98
N TYR A 62 -13.54 0.25 -5.94
CA TYR A 62 -12.39 1.09 -5.65
C TYR A 62 -12.73 2.39 -4.93
N ALA A 63 -13.93 2.93 -5.19
CA ALA A 63 -14.42 4.08 -4.43
C ALA A 63 -14.58 3.73 -2.94
N VAL A 64 -15.21 2.59 -2.62
CA VAL A 64 -15.43 2.18 -1.23
C VAL A 64 -14.14 1.70 -0.57
N VAL A 65 -13.26 1.00 -1.31
CA VAL A 65 -11.92 0.65 -0.82
C VAL A 65 -11.15 1.92 -0.47
N GLY A 66 -11.15 2.93 -1.36
CA GLY A 66 -10.50 4.21 -1.10
C GLY A 66 -11.04 4.91 0.14
N LEU A 67 -12.36 4.95 0.29
CA LEU A 67 -13.00 5.54 1.46
C LEU A 67 -12.55 4.87 2.77
N VAL A 68 -12.65 3.55 2.86
CA VAL A 68 -12.32 2.80 4.09
C VAL A 68 -10.82 2.85 4.37
N TYR A 69 -9.98 2.74 3.33
CA TYR A 69 -8.53 2.81 3.43
C TYR A 69 -8.03 4.20 3.85
N GLY A 70 -8.64 5.28 3.35
CA GLY A 70 -8.28 6.64 3.75
C GLY A 70 -8.81 7.01 5.14
N LEU A 71 -9.95 6.42 5.56
CA LEU A 71 -10.61 6.83 6.80
C LEU A 71 -10.09 6.04 8.03
N LEU A 72 -10.01 4.71 7.97
CA LEU A 72 -9.68 3.91 9.16
C LEU A 72 -8.30 4.23 9.74
N PRO A 73 -7.19 4.26 8.98
CA PRO A 73 -5.88 4.62 9.53
C PRO A 73 -5.83 6.04 10.08
N GLU A 74 -6.52 6.99 9.44
CA GLU A 74 -6.54 8.40 9.87
C GLU A 74 -7.22 8.59 11.23
N THR A 75 -8.19 7.73 11.58
CA THR A 75 -8.84 7.80 12.90
C THR A 75 -7.90 7.40 14.04
N ILE A 76 -6.81 6.69 13.76
CA ILE A 76 -5.91 6.16 14.80
C ILE A 76 -5.28 7.32 15.59
N TYR A 77 -4.75 8.34 14.92
CA TYR A 77 -4.08 9.43 15.59
C TYR A 77 -5.03 10.22 16.52
N PRO A 78 -6.14 10.81 16.05
CA PRO A 78 -7.03 11.57 16.93
C PRO A 78 -7.67 10.69 18.00
N PHE A 79 -8.03 9.45 17.71
CA PHE A 79 -8.69 8.59 18.66
C PHE A 79 -7.72 7.96 19.66
N MET A 80 -6.64 7.31 19.20
CA MET A 80 -5.73 6.62 20.12
C MET A 80 -4.74 7.55 20.80
N GLN A 81 -4.13 8.49 20.06
CA GLN A 81 -3.16 9.42 20.64
C GLN A 81 -3.86 10.48 21.48
N ASN A 82 -4.90 11.11 20.96
CA ASN A 82 -5.49 12.27 21.59
C ASN A 82 -6.61 11.93 22.58
N TYR A 83 -7.53 11.06 22.20
CA TYR A 83 -8.66 10.69 23.06
C TYR A 83 -8.24 9.68 24.14
N LEU A 84 -7.56 8.60 23.76
CA LEU A 84 -7.11 7.55 24.68
C LEU A 84 -5.74 7.83 25.31
N ASN A 85 -4.97 8.78 24.80
CA ASN A 85 -3.60 9.08 25.21
C ASN A 85 -2.65 7.86 25.17
N CYS A 86 -2.81 7.01 24.17
CA CYS A 86 -1.90 5.90 23.92
C CYS A 86 -0.48 6.41 23.65
N SER A 87 0.53 5.67 24.05
CA SER A 87 1.93 6.00 23.77
C SER A 87 2.20 6.05 22.25
N GLY A 88 3.21 6.82 21.83
CA GLY A 88 3.61 6.89 20.43
C GLY A 88 3.97 5.50 19.83
N ALA A 89 4.52 4.60 20.64
CA ALA A 89 4.78 3.21 20.26
C ALA A 89 3.49 2.46 19.97
N GLN A 90 2.48 2.57 20.84
CA GLN A 90 1.17 1.94 20.63
C GLN A 90 0.46 2.50 19.40
N VAL A 91 0.51 3.82 19.17
CA VAL A 91 -0.09 4.47 17.99
C VAL A 91 0.59 3.99 16.72
N THR A 92 1.93 3.94 16.70
CA THR A 92 2.69 3.43 15.56
C THR A 92 2.38 1.96 15.29
N ALA A 93 2.30 1.13 16.34
CA ALA A 93 1.92 -0.27 16.22
C ALA A 93 0.50 -0.44 15.65
N ALA A 94 -0.43 0.39 16.09
CA ALA A 94 -1.80 0.40 15.59
C ALA A 94 -1.87 0.73 14.09
N GLN A 95 -1.19 1.77 13.66
CA GLN A 95 -1.09 2.15 12.24
C GLN A 95 -0.52 1.01 11.40
N GLN A 96 0.56 0.37 11.86
CA GLN A 96 1.17 -0.76 11.15
C GLN A 96 0.24 -1.97 11.10
N LEU A 97 -0.49 -2.28 12.17
CA LEU A 97 -1.40 -3.42 12.21
C LEU A 97 -2.57 -3.26 11.24
N VAL A 98 -3.17 -2.08 11.16
CA VAL A 98 -4.31 -1.83 10.26
C VAL A 98 -3.91 -1.94 8.79
N VAL A 99 -2.65 -1.66 8.43
CA VAL A 99 -2.15 -1.85 7.06
C VAL A 99 -1.54 -3.23 6.81
N LEU A 100 -1.29 -4.03 7.84
CA LEU A 100 -0.68 -5.36 7.71
C LEU A 100 -1.42 -6.30 6.75
N PRO A 101 -2.77 -6.32 6.64
CA PRO A 101 -3.49 -7.16 5.69
C PRO A 101 -3.07 -6.98 4.23
N TRP A 102 -2.55 -5.83 3.84
CA TRP A 102 -2.01 -5.59 2.50
C TRP A 102 -0.79 -6.47 2.17
N SER A 103 -0.05 -6.90 3.19
CA SER A 103 1.09 -7.82 3.02
C SER A 103 0.65 -9.27 2.74
N PHE A 104 -0.63 -9.59 2.93
CA PHE A 104 -1.17 -10.94 2.68
C PHE A 104 -1.88 -11.08 1.33
N LYS A 105 -1.82 -10.08 0.45
CA LYS A 105 -2.55 -10.08 -0.84
C LYS A 105 -2.32 -11.34 -1.67
N VAL A 106 -1.12 -11.90 -1.68
CA VAL A 106 -0.81 -13.13 -2.41
C VAL A 106 -1.66 -14.31 -1.94
N PHE A 107 -1.92 -14.44 -0.65
CA PHE A 107 -2.72 -15.55 -0.11
C PHE A 107 -4.21 -15.39 -0.48
N TYR A 108 -4.73 -14.17 -0.47
CA TYR A 108 -6.10 -13.88 -0.92
C TYR A 108 -6.25 -14.16 -2.43
N GLY A 109 -5.22 -13.81 -3.21
CA GLY A 109 -5.17 -14.10 -4.64
C GLY A 109 -5.21 -15.60 -4.93
N ILE A 110 -4.34 -16.39 -4.28
CA ILE A 110 -4.31 -17.85 -4.41
C ILE A 110 -5.66 -18.47 -4.00
N LEU A 111 -6.23 -18.00 -2.89
CA LEU A 111 -7.52 -18.49 -2.41
C LEU A 111 -8.63 -18.27 -3.44
N SER A 112 -8.73 -17.06 -3.99
CA SER A 112 -9.79 -16.72 -4.95
C SER A 112 -9.59 -17.41 -6.30
N ASP A 113 -8.35 -17.61 -6.75
CA ASP A 113 -8.06 -18.29 -8.02
C ASP A 113 -8.31 -19.81 -7.95
N CYS A 114 -8.00 -20.44 -6.79
CA CYS A 114 -8.08 -21.91 -6.65
C CYS A 114 -9.46 -22.43 -6.24
N ARG A 115 -10.31 -21.62 -5.61
CA ARG A 115 -11.57 -22.06 -5.02
C ARG A 115 -12.76 -21.22 -5.49
N PRO A 116 -13.23 -21.37 -6.75
CA PRO A 116 -14.45 -20.70 -7.19
C PRO A 116 -15.64 -21.04 -6.30
N ILE A 117 -16.41 -20.05 -5.87
CA ILE A 117 -17.64 -20.20 -5.09
C ILE A 117 -18.81 -20.01 -6.06
N PHE A 118 -19.71 -20.98 -6.16
CA PHE A 118 -20.82 -21.01 -7.14
C PHE A 118 -20.38 -20.84 -8.60
N GLY A 119 -19.12 -21.21 -8.91
CA GLY A 119 -18.51 -21.05 -10.22
C GLY A 119 -17.93 -19.65 -10.48
N TYR A 120 -17.88 -18.77 -9.50
CA TYR A 120 -17.27 -17.45 -9.62
C TYR A 120 -16.02 -17.34 -8.76
N ARG A 121 -14.94 -16.73 -9.29
CA ARG A 121 -13.67 -16.57 -8.59
C ARG A 121 -13.56 -15.24 -7.83
N ARG A 122 -14.28 -14.19 -8.25
CA ARG A 122 -14.11 -12.84 -7.72
C ARG A 122 -15.30 -12.34 -6.92
N ARG A 123 -16.49 -12.29 -7.54
CA ARG A 123 -17.70 -11.72 -6.94
C ARG A 123 -18.05 -12.27 -5.55
N PRO A 124 -18.08 -13.59 -5.30
CA PRO A 124 -18.37 -14.11 -3.97
C PRO A 124 -17.34 -13.71 -2.93
N TYR A 125 -16.04 -13.70 -3.29
CA TYR A 125 -14.97 -13.28 -2.38
C TYR A 125 -15.03 -11.80 -2.04
N MET A 126 -15.39 -10.94 -3.01
CA MET A 126 -15.67 -9.52 -2.76
C MET A 126 -16.82 -9.37 -1.74
N LEU A 127 -17.91 -10.11 -1.92
CA LEU A 127 -19.05 -10.06 -1.00
C LEU A 127 -18.68 -10.56 0.40
N ILE A 128 -17.89 -11.64 0.51
CA ILE A 128 -17.39 -12.15 1.78
C ILE A 128 -16.49 -11.09 2.43
N GLY A 129 -15.55 -10.53 1.68
CA GLY A 129 -14.66 -9.50 2.18
C GLY A 129 -15.41 -8.27 2.69
N TRP A 130 -16.33 -7.74 1.91
CA TRP A 130 -17.19 -6.63 2.36
C TRP A 130 -18.09 -7.01 3.51
N GLY A 131 -18.58 -8.26 3.57
CA GLY A 131 -19.34 -8.78 4.71
C GLY A 131 -18.53 -8.75 6.00
N VAL A 132 -17.27 -9.20 5.96
CA VAL A 132 -16.37 -9.13 7.12
C VAL A 132 -16.11 -7.67 7.50
N CYS A 133 -15.74 -6.80 6.56
CA CYS A 133 -15.52 -5.39 6.81
C CYS A 133 -16.74 -4.73 7.44
N PHE A 134 -17.92 -4.92 6.84
CA PHE A 134 -19.18 -4.34 7.32
C PHE A 134 -19.54 -4.82 8.74
N ILE A 135 -19.39 -6.13 9.04
CA ILE A 135 -19.61 -6.66 10.40
C ILE A 135 -18.66 -6.01 11.39
N MET A 136 -17.39 -5.84 11.05
CA MET A 136 -16.41 -5.18 11.94
C MET A 136 -16.77 -3.70 12.15
N LEU A 137 -17.21 -2.99 11.11
CA LEU A 137 -17.73 -1.63 11.24
C LEU A 137 -18.93 -1.58 12.18
N LEU A 138 -19.89 -2.51 12.05
CA LEU A 138 -21.05 -2.60 12.98
C LEU A 138 -20.62 -2.91 14.41
N VAL A 139 -19.61 -3.77 14.61
CA VAL A 139 -19.08 -4.03 15.95
C VAL A 139 -18.52 -2.74 16.55
N MET A 140 -17.75 -1.94 15.78
CA MET A 140 -17.24 -0.65 16.23
C MET A 140 -18.35 0.39 16.46
N CYS A 141 -19.48 0.30 15.77
CA CYS A 141 -20.66 1.16 16.00
C CYS A 141 -21.34 0.87 17.34
N ILE A 142 -21.35 -0.41 17.77
CA ILE A 142 -22.08 -0.86 18.97
C ILE A 142 -21.18 -0.85 20.21
N MET A 143 -19.88 -0.93 20.02
CA MET A 143 -18.90 -1.04 21.08
C MET A 143 -18.89 0.26 21.91
N PRO A 144 -19.07 0.18 23.24
CA PRO A 144 -19.03 1.38 24.07
C PRO A 144 -17.61 1.96 24.05
N ILE A 145 -17.54 3.27 23.84
CA ILE A 145 -16.31 4.03 24.02
C ILE A 145 -16.14 4.26 25.51
N GLY A 146 -14.94 3.99 26.04
CA GLY A 146 -14.56 4.43 27.37
C GLY A 146 -14.49 5.96 27.46
N GLU A 147 -14.44 6.49 28.66
CA GLU A 147 -14.17 7.92 28.86
C GLU A 147 -12.78 8.28 28.36
N PRO A 148 -12.57 9.50 27.82
CA PRO A 148 -11.27 9.95 27.37
C PRO A 148 -10.26 9.98 28.53
N TYR A 149 -8.98 9.96 28.19
CA TYR A 149 -7.90 10.07 29.17
C TYR A 149 -8.02 11.39 29.96
N PHE A 150 -8.20 12.50 29.26
CA PHE A 150 -8.52 13.80 29.85
C PHE A 150 -10.03 14.00 29.80
N THR A 151 -10.69 13.81 30.95
CA THR A 151 -12.14 14.03 31.06
C THR A 151 -12.50 15.52 30.90
N VAL A 152 -11.56 16.39 31.13
CA VAL A 152 -11.64 17.83 30.82
C VAL A 152 -10.57 18.13 29.77
N PRO A 153 -10.94 18.52 28.52
CA PRO A 153 -9.99 18.69 27.42
C PRO A 153 -8.86 19.70 27.72
N SER A 154 -9.13 20.76 28.49
CA SER A 154 -8.12 21.75 28.83
C SER A 154 -6.98 21.22 29.72
N ASP A 155 -7.15 20.08 30.38
CA ASP A 155 -6.10 19.48 31.19
C ASP A 155 -4.94 18.93 30.36
N ARG A 156 -5.17 18.72 29.07
CA ARG A 156 -4.12 18.32 28.10
C ARG A 156 -3.03 19.37 27.95
N ASP A 157 -3.39 20.65 28.05
CA ASP A 157 -2.49 21.78 27.82
C ASP A 157 -1.71 22.17 29.08
N VAL A 158 -1.98 21.50 30.23
CA VAL A 158 -1.28 21.73 31.51
C VAL A 158 -0.03 20.86 31.54
N ASP A 159 1.12 21.46 31.89
CA ASP A 159 2.35 20.69 32.09
C ASP A 159 2.19 19.70 33.24
N ILE A 160 2.74 18.50 33.08
CA ILE A 160 2.67 17.42 34.09
C ILE A 160 3.22 17.90 35.44
N ALA A 161 4.23 18.78 35.42
CA ALA A 161 4.82 19.37 36.63
C ALA A 161 3.84 20.26 37.39
N ASP A 162 2.80 20.78 36.70
CA ASP A 162 1.80 21.71 37.27
C ASP A 162 0.47 21.00 37.58
N TYR A 163 0.42 19.65 37.52
CA TYR A 163 -0.79 18.90 37.85
C TYR A 163 -1.17 19.12 39.34
N THR A 164 -2.38 19.59 39.53
CA THR A 164 -2.99 19.65 40.84
C THR A 164 -3.61 18.30 41.22
N PRO A 165 -3.81 18.01 42.53
CA PRO A 165 -4.49 16.78 42.94
C PRO A 165 -5.90 16.61 42.35
N GLU A 166 -6.56 17.74 41.98
CA GLU A 166 -7.87 17.73 41.31
C GLU A 166 -7.77 17.27 39.86
N ILE A 167 -6.73 17.69 39.14
CA ILE A 167 -6.45 17.22 37.77
C ILE A 167 -6.11 15.74 37.80
N GLU A 168 -5.21 15.32 38.68
CA GLU A 168 -4.82 13.92 38.81
C GLU A 168 -6.00 12.97 39.10
N ALA A 169 -6.94 13.42 39.94
CA ALA A 169 -8.12 12.64 40.34
C ALA A 169 -9.11 12.39 39.21
N ARG A 170 -9.12 13.23 38.16
CA ARG A 170 -10.04 13.11 37.02
C ARG A 170 -9.40 12.54 35.75
N ILE A 171 -8.09 12.27 35.76
CA ILE A 171 -7.42 11.57 34.65
C ILE A 171 -7.80 10.10 34.64
N ASN A 172 -8.30 9.61 33.48
CA ASN A 172 -8.60 8.20 33.28
C ASN A 172 -7.35 7.43 32.80
N ARG A 173 -6.54 6.96 33.75
CA ARG A 173 -5.28 6.26 33.46
C ARG A 173 -5.46 4.90 32.76
N ASN A 174 -6.69 4.36 32.73
CA ASN A 174 -6.99 3.09 32.06
C ASN A 174 -7.38 3.26 30.59
N ALA A 175 -7.57 4.50 30.11
CA ALA A 175 -7.97 4.76 28.75
C ALA A 175 -7.01 4.19 27.69
N PRO A 176 -5.66 4.24 27.84
CA PRO A 176 -4.73 3.67 26.87
C PRO A 176 -4.89 2.15 26.68
N ASP A 177 -5.26 1.40 27.71
CA ASP A 177 -5.44 -0.05 27.65
C ASP A 177 -6.62 -0.46 26.76
N GLU A 178 -7.57 0.45 26.56
CA GLU A 178 -8.72 0.25 25.69
C GLU A 178 -8.36 0.27 24.19
N GLY A 179 -7.24 0.86 23.80
CA GLY A 179 -6.85 1.06 22.42
C GLY A 179 -6.72 -0.24 21.62
N ALA A 180 -6.11 -1.28 22.22
CA ALA A 180 -5.82 -2.55 21.55
C ALA A 180 -7.07 -3.23 20.97
N LYS A 181 -8.21 -3.17 21.66
CA LYS A 181 -9.47 -3.80 21.20
C LYS A 181 -9.99 -3.19 19.89
N TYR A 182 -9.86 -1.87 19.71
CA TYR A 182 -10.28 -1.19 18.49
C TYR A 182 -9.36 -1.54 17.32
N VAL A 183 -8.05 -1.58 17.56
CA VAL A 183 -7.05 -1.93 16.54
C VAL A 183 -7.26 -3.33 16.01
N ILE A 184 -7.60 -4.31 16.87
CA ILE A 184 -7.90 -5.69 16.45
C ILE A 184 -9.13 -5.71 15.52
N ILE A 185 -10.18 -5.00 15.85
CA ILE A 185 -11.39 -4.94 15.01
C ILE A 185 -11.09 -4.22 13.69
N MET A 186 -10.34 -3.11 13.71
CA MET A 186 -9.87 -2.42 12.49
C MET A 186 -9.02 -3.33 11.62
N PHE A 187 -8.14 -4.16 12.21
CA PHE A 187 -7.35 -5.16 11.48
C PHE A 187 -8.26 -6.13 10.71
N PHE A 188 -9.30 -6.69 11.35
CA PHE A 188 -10.23 -7.58 10.66
C PHE A 188 -11.09 -6.86 9.62
N ALA A 189 -11.47 -5.60 9.85
CA ALA A 189 -12.10 -4.78 8.83
C ALA A 189 -11.18 -4.63 7.61
N ALA A 190 -9.89 -4.40 7.86
CA ALA A 190 -8.87 -4.29 6.81
C ALA A 190 -8.68 -5.63 6.06
N VAL A 191 -8.64 -6.78 6.75
CA VAL A 191 -8.66 -8.11 6.10
C VAL A 191 -9.83 -8.22 5.13
N GLY A 192 -11.01 -7.75 5.53
CA GLY A 192 -12.21 -7.80 4.71
C GLY A 192 -12.11 -6.95 3.43
N TYR A 193 -11.83 -5.65 3.54
CA TYR A 193 -11.76 -4.81 2.34
C TYR A 193 -10.55 -5.13 1.46
N VAL A 194 -9.41 -5.57 2.02
CA VAL A 194 -8.24 -5.98 1.23
C VAL A 194 -8.51 -7.26 0.44
N LEU A 195 -9.26 -8.23 0.99
CA LEU A 195 -9.72 -9.40 0.22
C LEU A 195 -10.55 -8.97 -0.99
N SER A 196 -11.44 -7.99 -0.81
CA SER A 196 -12.25 -7.44 -1.90
C SER A 196 -11.39 -6.67 -2.91
N ASP A 197 -10.41 -5.91 -2.46
CA ASP A 197 -9.46 -5.16 -3.28
C ASP A 197 -8.63 -6.10 -4.19
N VAL A 198 -8.11 -7.20 -3.66
CA VAL A 198 -7.35 -8.20 -4.47
C VAL A 198 -8.21 -8.79 -5.59
N CYS A 199 -9.48 -9.06 -5.32
CA CYS A 199 -10.39 -9.54 -6.36
C CYS A 199 -10.70 -8.46 -7.40
N ALA A 200 -10.84 -7.20 -6.98
CA ALA A 200 -11.01 -6.05 -7.87
C ALA A 200 -9.75 -5.79 -8.72
N ASP A 201 -8.56 -5.86 -8.11
CA ASP A 201 -7.27 -5.76 -8.80
C ASP A 201 -7.15 -6.82 -9.92
N SER A 202 -7.62 -8.04 -9.66
CA SER A 202 -7.61 -9.11 -10.66
C SER A 202 -8.48 -8.80 -11.87
N ILE A 203 -9.72 -8.32 -11.64
CA ILE A 203 -10.63 -7.91 -12.71
C ILE A 203 -10.04 -6.71 -13.47
N THR A 204 -9.43 -5.78 -12.77
CA THR A 204 -8.75 -4.63 -13.37
C THR A 204 -7.61 -5.08 -14.29
N CYS A 205 -6.82 -6.07 -13.86
CA CYS A 205 -5.76 -6.66 -14.67
C CYS A 205 -6.34 -7.32 -15.93
N GLU A 206 -7.41 -8.12 -15.80
CA GLU A 206 -8.10 -8.75 -16.93
C GLU A 206 -8.65 -7.73 -17.94
N LEU A 207 -9.22 -6.63 -17.45
CA LEU A 207 -9.72 -5.55 -18.30
C LEU A 207 -8.58 -4.78 -18.98
N ALA A 208 -7.50 -4.48 -18.25
CA ALA A 208 -6.34 -3.80 -18.81
C ALA A 208 -5.63 -4.63 -19.90
N GLN A 209 -5.67 -5.97 -19.82
CA GLN A 209 -5.15 -6.87 -20.87
C GLN A 209 -5.96 -6.81 -22.18
N ARG A 210 -7.22 -6.35 -22.13
CA ARG A 210 -8.06 -6.13 -23.33
C ARG A 210 -7.75 -4.80 -24.03
N GLU A 211 -6.97 -3.92 -23.42
CA GLU A 211 -6.59 -2.65 -24.01
C GLU A 211 -5.51 -2.84 -25.08
N PRO A 212 -5.59 -2.10 -26.21
CA PRO A 212 -4.50 -2.01 -27.17
C PRO A 212 -3.20 -1.55 -26.52
N ILE A 213 -2.06 -1.99 -27.06
CA ILE A 213 -0.74 -1.74 -26.43
C ILE A 213 -0.45 -0.26 -26.21
N ASP A 214 -0.91 0.61 -27.12
CA ASP A 214 -0.74 2.07 -27.06
C ASP A 214 -1.61 2.74 -25.98
N LYS A 215 -2.69 2.07 -25.54
CA LYS A 215 -3.65 2.59 -24.55
C LYS A 215 -3.63 1.80 -23.24
N ARG A 216 -2.89 0.69 -23.20
CA ARG A 216 -2.88 -0.20 -22.03
C ARG A 216 -2.37 0.51 -20.78
N GLY A 217 -3.14 0.43 -19.69
CA GLY A 217 -2.94 1.12 -18.43
C GLY A 217 -3.92 2.25 -18.16
N LYS A 218 -4.79 2.62 -19.12
CA LYS A 218 -5.82 3.65 -18.90
C LYS A 218 -6.86 3.21 -17.89
N THR A 219 -7.31 1.96 -17.98
CA THR A 219 -8.25 1.36 -17.00
C THR A 219 -7.70 1.45 -15.59
N GLN A 220 -6.45 1.03 -15.36
CA GLN A 220 -5.80 1.10 -14.06
C GLN A 220 -5.68 2.54 -13.57
N SER A 221 -5.21 3.44 -14.40
CA SER A 221 -5.07 4.86 -14.04
C SER A 221 -6.40 5.49 -13.63
N CYS A 222 -7.48 5.20 -14.37
CA CYS A 222 -8.82 5.70 -14.04
C CYS A 222 -9.32 5.17 -12.68
N ILE A 223 -9.20 3.87 -12.47
CA ILE A 223 -9.65 3.18 -11.26
C ILE A 223 -8.90 3.70 -10.03
N TYR A 224 -7.57 3.80 -10.12
CA TYR A 224 -6.76 4.28 -8.99
C TYR A 224 -6.91 5.78 -8.73
N THR A 225 -7.24 6.57 -9.75
CA THR A 225 -7.64 7.97 -9.55
C THR A 225 -8.93 8.06 -8.74
N VAL A 226 -9.94 7.24 -9.05
CA VAL A 226 -11.19 7.16 -8.28
C VAL A 226 -10.91 6.72 -6.83
N ARG A 227 -10.06 5.70 -6.64
CA ARG A 227 -9.66 5.25 -5.30
C ARG A 227 -9.00 6.39 -4.50
N THR A 228 -8.04 7.09 -5.09
CA THR A 228 -7.33 8.19 -4.42
C THR A 228 -8.27 9.37 -4.10
N ALA A 229 -9.19 9.70 -4.99
CA ALA A 229 -10.22 10.71 -4.71
C ALA A 229 -11.08 10.35 -3.50
N MET A 230 -11.39 9.07 -3.31
CA MET A 230 -12.16 8.60 -2.16
C MET A 230 -11.32 8.44 -0.89
N VAL A 231 -10.00 8.23 -1.01
CA VAL A 231 -9.07 8.35 0.13
C VAL A 231 -9.12 9.78 0.68
N ILE A 232 -8.97 10.78 -0.19
CA ILE A 232 -9.07 12.20 0.18
C ILE A 232 -10.43 12.51 0.85
N PHE A 233 -11.52 11.95 0.32
CA PHE A 233 -12.84 12.12 0.92
C PHE A 233 -12.90 11.51 2.33
N GLY A 234 -12.29 10.34 2.55
CA GLY A 234 -12.17 9.71 3.87
C GLY A 234 -11.37 10.56 4.86
N GLU A 235 -10.23 11.10 4.44
CA GLU A 235 -9.40 12.02 5.23
C GLU A 235 -10.17 13.29 5.61
N ILE A 236 -10.91 13.89 4.67
CA ILE A 236 -11.76 15.05 4.93
C ILE A 236 -12.81 14.73 6.02
N LEU A 237 -13.44 13.55 5.96
CA LEU A 237 -14.41 13.15 6.96
C LEU A 237 -13.77 13.07 8.37
N VAL A 238 -12.59 12.47 8.48
CA VAL A 238 -11.89 12.37 9.77
C VAL A 238 -11.45 13.76 10.23
N GLY A 239 -10.76 14.53 9.39
CA GLY A 239 -10.25 15.85 9.74
C GLY A 239 -11.35 16.82 10.14
N PHE A 240 -12.56 16.70 9.57
CA PHE A 240 -13.69 17.55 9.89
C PHE A 240 -14.45 17.08 11.13
N PHE A 241 -14.69 15.76 11.28
CA PHE A 241 -15.53 15.23 12.36
C PHE A 241 -14.76 14.83 13.61
N PHE A 242 -13.42 14.62 13.52
CA PHE A 242 -12.56 14.33 14.67
C PHE A 242 -11.66 15.51 15.03
N ASN A 243 -12.16 16.73 14.88
CA ASN A 243 -11.45 17.95 15.22
C ASN A 243 -12.09 18.71 16.40
N GLY A 244 -12.87 18.02 17.23
CA GLY A 244 -13.38 18.55 18.48
C GLY A 244 -12.29 18.61 19.57
N GLU A 245 -12.54 19.36 20.64
CA GLU A 245 -11.60 19.54 21.76
C GLU A 245 -11.17 18.20 22.38
N GLU A 246 -12.08 17.22 22.48
CA GLU A 246 -11.79 15.87 23.02
C GLU A 246 -10.77 15.09 22.21
N TYR A 247 -10.63 15.40 20.92
CA TYR A 247 -9.63 14.84 20.01
C TYR A 247 -8.41 15.76 19.83
N GLY A 248 -8.28 16.81 20.63
CA GLY A 248 -7.21 17.79 20.53
C GLY A 248 -7.34 18.74 19.34
N GLY A 249 -8.54 18.87 18.78
CA GLY A 249 -8.90 19.83 17.75
C GLY A 249 -9.44 21.15 18.30
N THR A 250 -9.97 21.98 17.39
CA THR A 250 -10.39 23.36 17.69
C THR A 250 -11.86 23.62 17.38
N PHE A 251 -12.65 22.61 17.03
CA PHE A 251 -14.06 22.76 16.69
C PHE A 251 -14.94 22.58 17.92
N ASP A 252 -16.03 23.35 17.98
CA ASP A 252 -17.04 23.24 19.02
C ASP A 252 -17.94 22.01 18.87
N PHE A 253 -17.74 21.20 17.82
CA PHE A 253 -18.48 19.98 17.56
C PHE A 253 -17.55 18.85 17.09
N SER A 254 -17.93 17.64 17.40
CA SER A 254 -17.27 16.43 16.92
C SER A 254 -18.27 15.29 16.83
N LEU A 255 -17.90 14.25 16.10
CA LEU A 255 -18.59 12.96 16.15
C LEU A 255 -17.80 12.02 17.07
N SER A 256 -18.53 11.21 17.81
CA SER A 256 -17.90 10.10 18.51
C SER A 256 -17.40 9.03 17.51
N PHE A 257 -16.42 8.24 17.91
CA PHE A 257 -15.88 7.17 17.07
C PHE A 257 -16.97 6.22 16.54
N PRO A 258 -17.97 5.72 17.33
CA PRO A 258 -19.07 4.91 16.80
C PRO A 258 -19.93 5.65 15.78
N GLN A 259 -20.20 6.94 15.97
CA GLN A 259 -21.01 7.72 15.03
C GLN A 259 -20.33 7.83 13.66
N LEU A 260 -19.02 8.04 13.64
CA LEU A 260 -18.25 8.01 12.39
C LEU A 260 -18.31 6.63 11.74
N MET A 261 -18.18 5.55 12.52
CA MET A 261 -18.27 4.18 12.00
C MET A 261 -19.66 3.88 11.41
N ILE A 262 -20.75 4.43 11.96
CA ILE A 262 -22.10 4.33 11.37
C ILE A 262 -22.12 4.96 9.98
N ILE A 263 -21.56 6.15 9.82
CA ILE A 263 -21.48 6.83 8.51
C ILE A 263 -20.74 5.96 7.51
N VAL A 264 -19.59 5.42 7.90
CA VAL A 264 -18.80 4.54 7.03
C VAL A 264 -19.56 3.27 6.67
N ALA A 265 -20.23 2.64 7.65
CA ALA A 265 -21.04 1.45 7.41
C ALA A 265 -22.17 1.72 6.42
N VAL A 266 -22.86 2.85 6.55
CA VAL A 266 -23.93 3.25 5.62
C VAL A 266 -23.38 3.50 4.21
N LEU A 267 -22.23 4.17 4.09
CA LEU A 267 -21.59 4.45 2.80
C LEU A 267 -21.05 3.16 2.12
N THR A 268 -20.75 2.12 2.90
CA THR A 268 -20.29 0.83 2.35
C THR A 268 -21.43 -0.08 1.89
N LEU A 269 -22.66 0.09 2.43
CA LEU A 269 -23.81 -0.78 2.10
C LEU A 269 -24.08 -0.96 0.60
N PRO A 270 -24.04 0.08 -0.25
CA PRO A 270 -24.32 -0.07 -1.67
C PRO A 270 -23.34 -0.99 -2.41
N VAL A 271 -22.17 -1.31 -1.82
CA VAL A 271 -21.17 -2.18 -2.46
C VAL A 271 -21.72 -3.58 -2.73
N PHE A 272 -22.62 -4.09 -1.89
CA PHE A 272 -23.19 -5.43 -2.04
C PHE A 272 -23.99 -5.59 -3.34
N PRO A 273 -25.06 -4.79 -3.59
CA PRO A 273 -25.77 -4.87 -4.85
C PRO A 273 -24.92 -4.45 -6.05
N MET A 274 -24.02 -3.46 -5.89
CA MET A 274 -23.12 -3.05 -6.97
C MET A 274 -22.17 -4.18 -7.39
N THR A 275 -21.64 -4.94 -6.45
CA THR A 275 -20.80 -6.11 -6.75
C THR A 275 -21.56 -7.18 -7.50
N TRP A 276 -22.79 -7.48 -7.08
CA TRP A 276 -23.54 -8.60 -7.64
C TRP A 276 -24.13 -8.30 -9.02
N TYR A 277 -24.67 -7.10 -9.24
CA TYR A 277 -25.42 -6.77 -10.45
C TYR A 277 -24.59 -6.00 -11.50
N PHE A 278 -23.51 -5.33 -11.10
CA PHE A 278 -22.74 -4.41 -11.94
C PHE A 278 -21.28 -4.82 -12.13
N ILE A 279 -20.93 -6.05 -11.80
CA ILE A 279 -19.66 -6.69 -12.17
C ILE A 279 -19.99 -7.94 -12.96
N LYS A 280 -19.58 -7.98 -14.23
CA LYS A 280 -19.70 -9.16 -15.06
C LYS A 280 -18.50 -10.07 -14.86
N GLU A 281 -18.76 -11.32 -14.49
CA GLU A 281 -17.76 -12.35 -14.33
C GLU A 281 -18.24 -13.63 -14.99
N GLU A 282 -17.36 -14.29 -15.76
CA GLU A 282 -17.64 -15.57 -16.37
C GLU A 282 -17.40 -16.70 -15.35
N LYS A 283 -18.22 -17.74 -15.44
CA LYS A 283 -18.06 -18.92 -14.58
C LYS A 283 -16.76 -19.65 -14.92
N ALA A 284 -16.00 -19.99 -13.88
CA ALA A 284 -14.78 -20.76 -13.97
C ALA A 284 -14.94 -22.10 -13.23
N GLU A 285 -14.42 -23.16 -13.79
CA GLU A 285 -14.33 -24.44 -13.09
C GLU A 285 -13.24 -24.39 -12.01
N ALA A 286 -13.41 -25.21 -10.96
CA ALA A 286 -12.44 -25.33 -9.89
C ALA A 286 -11.11 -25.89 -10.43
N ALA A 287 -10.05 -25.10 -10.31
CA ALA A 287 -8.72 -25.57 -10.69
C ALA A 287 -8.19 -26.58 -9.65
N ASN A 288 -7.44 -27.58 -10.15
CA ASN A 288 -6.75 -28.49 -9.24
C ASN A 288 -5.66 -27.71 -8.49
N PHE A 289 -5.80 -27.58 -7.17
CA PHE A 289 -4.89 -26.81 -6.32
C PHE A 289 -3.41 -27.18 -6.53
N ARG A 290 -3.11 -28.49 -6.65
CA ARG A 290 -1.74 -28.95 -6.87
C ARG A 290 -1.18 -28.48 -8.20
N VAL A 291 -2.00 -28.52 -9.24
CA VAL A 291 -1.61 -28.03 -10.58
C VAL A 291 -1.38 -26.51 -10.49
N TYR A 292 -2.31 -25.79 -9.87
CA TYR A 292 -2.20 -24.35 -9.71
C TYR A 292 -0.93 -23.91 -8.98
N ILE A 293 -0.61 -24.56 -7.84
CA ILE A 293 0.63 -24.26 -7.07
C ILE A 293 1.87 -24.61 -7.88
N THR A 294 1.84 -25.72 -8.65
CA THR A 294 2.97 -26.06 -9.52
C THR A 294 3.17 -24.99 -10.60
N ASP A 295 2.08 -24.51 -11.15
CA ASP A 295 2.10 -23.45 -12.16
C ASP A 295 2.56 -22.11 -11.61
N PHE A 296 2.06 -21.76 -10.42
CA PHE A 296 2.52 -20.57 -9.68
C PHE A 296 4.02 -20.65 -9.36
N TRP A 297 4.51 -21.84 -8.94
CA TRP A 297 5.93 -22.08 -8.73
C TRP A 297 6.74 -21.91 -10.02
N ASN A 298 6.27 -22.46 -11.14
CA ASN A 298 6.91 -22.30 -12.43
C ASN A 298 6.95 -20.83 -12.87
N LEU A 299 5.87 -20.07 -12.59
CA LEU A 299 5.82 -18.64 -12.83
C LEU A 299 6.88 -17.90 -11.99
N LEU A 300 6.97 -18.20 -10.69
CA LEU A 300 7.96 -17.62 -9.79
C LEU A 300 9.41 -17.95 -10.22
N CYS A 301 9.64 -19.14 -10.79
CA CYS A 301 10.91 -19.54 -11.36
C CYS A 301 11.20 -18.89 -12.72
N SER A 302 10.23 -18.23 -13.34
CA SER A 302 10.42 -17.57 -14.63
C SER A 302 11.28 -16.32 -14.50
N ARG A 303 12.12 -16.05 -15.52
CA ARG A 303 13.05 -14.93 -15.50
C ARG A 303 12.35 -13.58 -15.35
N ALA A 304 11.27 -13.38 -16.07
CA ALA A 304 10.52 -12.13 -16.00
C ALA A 304 10.00 -11.86 -14.57
N MET A 305 9.43 -12.88 -13.93
CA MET A 305 8.88 -12.75 -12.59
C MET A 305 9.96 -12.48 -11.55
N TYR A 306 10.96 -13.35 -11.40
CA TYR A 306 11.97 -13.14 -10.34
C TYR A 306 12.79 -11.88 -10.55
N GLN A 307 13.01 -11.44 -11.79
CA GLN A 307 13.73 -10.21 -12.10
C GLN A 307 12.95 -8.97 -11.66
N ILE A 308 11.65 -8.90 -11.95
CA ILE A 308 10.80 -7.76 -11.57
C ILE A 308 10.54 -7.76 -10.05
N ILE A 309 10.31 -8.92 -9.46
CA ILE A 309 10.17 -9.05 -7.99
C ILE A 309 11.44 -8.60 -7.28
N ALA A 310 12.61 -9.00 -7.76
CA ALA A 310 13.89 -8.55 -7.17
C ALA A 310 14.05 -7.03 -7.27
N TYR A 311 13.65 -6.42 -8.40
CA TYR A 311 13.63 -4.96 -8.53
C TYR A 311 12.72 -4.32 -7.47
N LEU A 312 11.47 -4.74 -7.39
CA LEU A 312 10.49 -4.15 -6.48
C LEU A 312 10.92 -4.28 -5.01
N PHE A 313 11.50 -5.40 -4.63
CA PHE A 313 11.94 -5.65 -3.27
C PHE A 313 13.18 -4.85 -2.91
N PHE A 314 14.28 -5.03 -3.65
CA PHE A 314 15.56 -4.40 -3.29
C PHE A 314 15.54 -2.88 -3.54
N ALA A 315 15.01 -2.42 -4.69
CA ALA A 315 14.85 -0.99 -4.90
C ALA A 315 13.88 -0.39 -3.87
N GLY A 316 12.80 -1.10 -3.55
CA GLY A 316 11.83 -0.68 -2.54
C GLY A 316 12.44 -0.51 -1.16
N ILE A 317 13.29 -1.43 -0.68
CA ILE A 317 13.97 -1.29 0.61
C ILE A 317 14.76 0.02 0.65
N PHE A 318 15.66 0.24 -0.31
CA PHE A 318 16.53 1.42 -0.29
C PHE A 318 15.79 2.74 -0.55
N ALA A 319 14.68 2.70 -1.32
CA ALA A 319 13.85 3.87 -1.56
C ALA A 319 12.97 4.26 -0.36
N ASN A 320 12.65 3.32 0.55
CA ASN A 320 11.84 3.56 1.75
C ASN A 320 12.68 3.80 3.02
N ILE A 321 14.01 3.85 2.92
CA ILE A 321 14.85 4.33 4.05
C ILE A 321 14.54 5.80 4.27
N THR A 322 14.17 6.13 5.50
CA THR A 322 13.85 7.50 5.96
C THR A 322 14.86 7.93 7.02
N TYR A 323 14.53 8.93 7.80
CA TYR A 323 15.29 9.31 9.00
C TYR A 323 14.34 9.56 10.18
N THR A 324 14.81 9.19 11.36
CA THR A 324 14.00 9.22 12.58
C THR A 324 13.73 10.64 13.09
N GLY A 325 14.57 11.59 12.71
CA GLY A 325 14.45 13.00 13.11
C GLY A 325 13.31 13.78 12.46
N SER A 326 12.61 13.23 11.45
CA SER A 326 11.57 13.95 10.70
C SER A 326 10.45 14.50 11.58
N THR A 327 9.86 13.63 12.41
CA THR A 327 8.76 14.03 13.32
C THR A 327 9.22 15.00 14.42
N PRO A 328 10.34 14.77 15.12
CA PRO A 328 10.88 15.75 16.07
C PRO A 328 11.17 17.11 15.44
N VAL A 329 11.76 17.16 14.25
CA VAL A 329 12.01 18.41 13.52
C VAL A 329 10.71 19.14 13.21
N ALA A 330 9.71 18.42 12.68
CA ALA A 330 8.40 18.99 12.39
C ALA A 330 7.74 19.58 13.66
N SER A 331 7.81 18.86 14.78
CA SER A 331 7.14 19.26 16.03
C SER A 331 7.87 20.37 16.76
N TYR A 332 9.20 20.27 16.94
CA TYR A 332 9.95 21.14 17.84
C TYR A 332 10.71 22.26 17.12
N MET A 333 11.26 22.02 15.92
CA MET A 333 11.98 23.06 15.18
C MET A 333 11.05 23.92 14.31
N VAL A 334 9.98 23.32 13.77
CA VAL A 334 9.05 23.99 12.85
C VAL A 334 7.73 24.37 13.51
N GLY A 335 7.28 23.57 14.47
CA GLY A 335 6.01 23.76 15.15
C GLY A 335 4.80 23.48 14.27
N VAL A 336 4.84 22.37 13.50
CA VAL A 336 3.74 21.97 12.60
C VAL A 336 2.49 21.64 13.40
N THR A 337 1.41 22.37 13.12
CA THR A 337 0.11 22.11 13.74
C THR A 337 -0.58 20.89 13.09
N PRO A 338 -1.38 20.11 13.85
CA PRO A 338 -2.11 18.96 13.31
C PRO A 338 -2.99 19.29 12.10
N VAL A 339 -3.70 20.42 12.12
CA VAL A 339 -4.54 20.87 11.01
C VAL A 339 -3.72 21.09 9.73
N ASN A 340 -2.53 21.71 9.84
CA ASN A 340 -1.67 21.95 8.70
C ASN A 340 -1.08 20.63 8.16
N SER A 341 -0.77 19.66 9.05
CA SER A 341 -0.36 18.32 8.64
C SER A 341 -1.47 17.63 7.83
N THR A 342 -2.69 17.54 8.36
CA THR A 342 -3.83 16.94 7.65
C THR A 342 -4.09 17.62 6.30
N LEU A 343 -4.01 18.94 6.23
CA LEU A 343 -4.17 19.68 4.98
C LEU A 343 -3.04 19.35 3.99
N SER A 344 -1.82 19.16 4.49
CA SER A 344 -0.69 18.69 3.69
C SER A 344 -0.95 17.29 3.11
N ASP A 345 -1.52 16.37 3.91
CA ASP A 345 -1.83 15.00 3.47
C ASP A 345 -2.90 15.00 2.38
N ILE A 346 -3.95 15.81 2.53
CA ILE A 346 -4.98 16.01 1.48
C ILE A 346 -4.36 16.55 0.18
N LEU A 347 -3.51 17.58 0.27
CA LEU A 347 -2.83 18.13 -0.90
C LEU A 347 -1.87 17.11 -1.54
N SER A 348 -1.19 16.33 -0.72
CA SER A 348 -0.32 15.23 -1.12
C SER A 348 -1.09 14.18 -1.95
N ASN A 349 -2.25 13.76 -1.47
CA ASN A 349 -3.11 12.81 -2.19
C ASN A 349 -3.69 13.39 -3.49
N LEU A 350 -3.99 14.69 -3.53
CA LEU A 350 -4.38 15.37 -4.78
C LEU A 350 -3.26 15.34 -5.82
N LEU A 351 -2.02 15.63 -5.42
CA LEU A 351 -0.86 15.58 -6.32
C LEU A 351 -0.49 14.15 -6.72
N PHE A 352 -0.68 13.17 -5.84
CA PHE A 352 -0.55 11.76 -6.19
C PHE A 352 -1.55 11.35 -7.28
N ALA A 353 -2.82 11.70 -7.13
CA ALA A 353 -3.84 11.47 -8.16
C ALA A 353 -3.51 12.19 -9.47
N ALA A 354 -3.01 13.44 -9.40
CA ALA A 354 -2.55 14.17 -10.57
C ALA A 354 -1.38 13.46 -11.27
N GLY A 355 -0.43 12.90 -10.53
CA GLY A 355 0.67 12.09 -11.08
C GLY A 355 0.18 10.88 -11.86
N ILE A 356 -0.80 10.15 -11.32
CA ILE A 356 -1.46 9.04 -11.99
C ILE A 356 -2.14 9.50 -13.29
N MET A 357 -2.91 10.59 -13.25
CA MET A 357 -3.61 11.14 -14.43
C MET A 357 -2.65 11.64 -15.51
N ILE A 358 -1.56 12.33 -15.14
CA ILE A 358 -0.52 12.79 -16.05
C ILE A 358 0.12 11.60 -16.76
N THR A 359 0.49 10.56 -16.03
CA THR A 359 1.07 9.35 -16.61
C THR A 359 0.09 8.64 -17.54
N SER A 360 -1.19 8.57 -17.16
CA SER A 360 -2.25 7.99 -18.00
C SER A 360 -2.42 8.73 -19.33
N LYS A 361 -2.27 10.06 -19.35
CA LYS A 361 -2.52 10.86 -20.54
C LYS A 361 -1.28 11.00 -21.43
N TRP A 362 -0.10 11.19 -20.84
CA TRP A 362 1.13 11.52 -21.57
C TRP A 362 2.27 10.51 -21.35
N GLY A 363 2.24 9.78 -20.23
CA GLY A 363 3.35 8.94 -19.74
C GLY A 363 3.35 7.49 -20.22
N LEU A 364 2.31 7.01 -20.92
CA LEU A 364 2.17 5.59 -21.30
C LEU A 364 3.31 5.06 -22.15
N HIS A 365 4.01 5.94 -22.88
CA HIS A 365 5.13 5.61 -23.77
C HIS A 365 6.49 6.04 -23.23
N TRP A 366 6.56 6.65 -22.04
CA TRP A 366 7.81 7.08 -21.45
C TRP A 366 8.65 5.88 -21.00
N ASN A 367 9.98 6.05 -21.09
CA ASN A 367 10.90 5.05 -20.54
C ASN A 367 10.83 5.07 -19.01
N TRP A 368 10.38 3.99 -18.42
CA TRP A 368 10.13 3.86 -16.98
C TRP A 368 11.36 4.14 -16.12
N ARG A 369 12.53 3.67 -16.55
CA ARG A 369 13.80 3.87 -15.82
C ARG A 369 14.16 5.35 -15.75
N TRP A 370 14.07 6.06 -16.87
CA TRP A 370 14.35 7.50 -16.92
C TRP A 370 13.33 8.32 -16.13
N MET A 371 12.09 7.90 -16.12
CA MET A 371 11.05 8.57 -15.33
C MET A 371 11.35 8.48 -13.83
N ILE A 372 11.69 7.29 -13.33
CA ILE A 372 12.01 7.08 -11.91
C ILE A 372 13.23 7.90 -11.50
N VAL A 373 14.28 7.93 -12.32
CA VAL A 373 15.49 8.73 -12.02
C VAL A 373 15.18 10.23 -12.08
N ALA A 374 14.54 10.71 -13.15
CA ALA A 374 14.28 12.14 -13.34
C ALA A 374 13.38 12.69 -12.22
N THR A 375 12.29 11.98 -11.89
CA THR A 375 11.40 12.38 -10.80
C THR A 375 12.09 12.29 -9.45
N GLY A 376 12.88 11.23 -9.19
CA GLY A 376 13.64 11.08 -7.97
C GLY A 376 14.69 12.16 -7.76
N VAL A 377 15.40 12.58 -8.81
CA VAL A 377 16.36 13.70 -8.74
C VAL A 377 15.66 15.01 -8.35
N VAL A 378 14.53 15.32 -8.99
CA VAL A 378 13.76 16.54 -8.66
C VAL A 378 13.31 16.51 -7.20
N VAL A 379 12.78 15.38 -6.74
CA VAL A 379 12.37 15.17 -5.34
C VAL A 379 13.51 15.43 -4.38
N ILE A 380 14.65 14.76 -4.58
CA ILE A 380 15.82 14.90 -3.70
C ILE A 380 16.30 16.35 -3.65
N ILE A 381 16.37 17.05 -4.80
CA ILE A 381 16.81 18.44 -4.83
C ILE A 381 15.87 19.33 -4.02
N VAL A 382 14.55 19.22 -4.21
CA VAL A 382 13.56 20.05 -3.52
C VAL A 382 13.57 19.74 -2.03
N ASP A 383 13.45 18.48 -1.65
CA ASP A 383 13.35 18.05 -0.25
C ASP A 383 14.66 18.31 0.53
N CYS A 384 15.83 18.01 -0.06
CA CYS A 384 17.12 18.29 0.54
C CYS A 384 17.32 19.79 0.79
N THR A 385 16.97 20.63 -0.18
CA THR A 385 17.09 22.08 -0.05
C THR A 385 16.26 22.60 1.12
N VAL A 386 14.99 22.21 1.17
CA VAL A 386 14.08 22.67 2.24
C VAL A 386 14.53 22.12 3.59
N SER A 387 14.83 20.83 3.69
CA SER A 387 15.25 20.20 4.93
C SER A 387 16.52 20.86 5.50
N LEU A 388 17.54 21.12 4.68
CA LEU A 388 18.74 21.78 5.13
C LEU A 388 18.50 23.23 5.56
N LEU A 389 17.70 24.01 4.82
CA LEU A 389 17.37 25.39 5.20
C LEU A 389 16.62 25.48 6.53
N VAL A 390 15.73 24.51 6.79
CA VAL A 390 14.97 24.41 8.06
C VAL A 390 15.88 23.99 9.22
N ILE A 391 16.68 22.93 9.04
CA ILE A 391 17.55 22.40 10.12
C ILE A 391 18.58 23.45 10.54
N TRP A 392 19.20 24.13 9.58
CA TRP A 392 20.21 25.14 9.85
C TRP A 392 19.63 26.53 10.17
N ASP A 393 18.30 26.60 10.41
CA ASP A 393 17.61 27.81 10.87
C ASP A 393 17.74 29.02 9.94
N VAL A 394 17.80 28.74 8.63
CA VAL A 394 17.82 29.79 7.60
C VAL A 394 16.42 30.30 7.35
N PHE A 395 15.46 29.38 7.25
CA PHE A 395 14.04 29.69 7.07
C PHE A 395 13.17 28.57 7.64
N ARG A 396 12.45 28.86 8.70
CA ARG A 396 11.52 27.94 9.37
C ARG A 396 10.09 28.45 9.22
N SER A 397 9.29 27.69 8.45
CA SER A 397 7.85 27.94 8.30
C SER A 397 7.16 26.59 8.10
N GLN A 398 5.98 26.44 8.69
CA GLN A 398 5.20 25.19 8.59
C GLN A 398 4.96 24.80 7.13
N TRP A 399 4.48 25.72 6.29
CA TRP A 399 4.21 25.48 4.88
C TRP A 399 5.48 25.27 4.03
N PHE A 400 6.60 25.85 4.43
CA PHE A 400 7.87 25.61 3.78
C PHE A 400 8.36 24.18 4.05
N TRP A 401 8.18 23.68 5.29
CA TRP A 401 8.49 22.31 5.66
C TRP A 401 7.55 21.30 5.03
N LEU A 402 6.25 21.61 4.98
CA LEU A 402 5.22 20.72 4.43
C LEU A 402 5.18 20.71 2.88
N GLY A 403 5.81 21.68 2.23
CA GLY A 403 5.82 21.78 0.76
C GLY A 403 6.46 20.59 0.04
N PRO A 404 7.68 20.15 0.41
CA PRO A 404 8.32 18.99 -0.17
C PRO A 404 7.50 17.70 -0.07
N PRO A 405 6.98 17.25 1.07
CA PRO A 405 6.10 16.10 1.17
C PRO A 405 4.93 16.15 0.19
N ILE A 406 4.32 17.32 0.00
CA ILE A 406 3.24 17.55 -0.97
C ILE A 406 3.77 17.35 -2.41
N ALA A 407 4.87 18.02 -2.76
CA ALA A 407 5.42 17.99 -4.12
C ALA A 407 5.92 16.60 -4.55
N VAL A 408 6.49 15.84 -3.61
CA VAL A 408 7.01 14.47 -3.80
C VAL A 408 5.92 13.49 -4.24
N GLN A 409 4.68 13.72 -3.87
CA GLN A 409 3.59 12.80 -4.17
C GLN A 409 3.25 12.72 -5.65
N LEU A 410 3.50 13.76 -6.43
CA LEU A 410 3.30 13.72 -7.88
C LEU A 410 4.23 12.70 -8.58
N PRO A 411 5.58 12.76 -8.40
CA PRO A 411 6.48 11.71 -8.88
C PRO A 411 6.19 10.34 -8.28
N TYR A 412 5.76 10.28 -7.03
CA TYR A 412 5.41 9.01 -6.39
C TYR A 412 4.23 8.34 -7.08
N GLY A 413 3.19 9.10 -7.44
CA GLY A 413 2.07 8.61 -8.23
C GLY A 413 2.49 8.08 -9.61
N VAL A 414 3.45 8.74 -10.27
CA VAL A 414 4.05 8.27 -11.54
C VAL A 414 4.76 6.93 -11.33
N GLY A 415 5.61 6.80 -10.34
CA GLY A 415 6.36 5.56 -10.04
C GLY A 415 5.44 4.40 -9.67
N TRP A 416 4.43 4.68 -8.86
CA TRP A 416 3.46 3.69 -8.41
C TRP A 416 2.64 3.10 -9.57
N ILE A 417 2.13 3.94 -10.47
CA ILE A 417 1.36 3.45 -11.62
C ILE A 417 2.22 2.64 -12.61
N ILE A 418 3.52 2.95 -12.73
CA ILE A 418 4.45 2.16 -13.53
C ILE A 418 4.56 0.72 -12.99
N SER A 419 4.63 0.55 -11.68
CA SER A 419 4.68 -0.79 -11.08
C SER A 419 3.43 -1.61 -11.39
N THR A 420 2.26 -0.99 -11.42
CA THR A 420 1.00 -1.67 -11.78
C THR A 420 0.96 -2.06 -13.26
N PHE A 421 1.54 -1.25 -14.14
CA PHE A 421 1.67 -1.61 -15.56
C PHE A 421 2.53 -2.88 -15.76
N CYS A 422 3.61 -3.02 -14.98
CA CYS A 422 4.43 -4.24 -15.02
C CYS A 422 3.61 -5.49 -14.66
N VAL A 423 2.71 -5.39 -13.69
CA VAL A 423 1.87 -6.52 -13.26
C VAL A 423 0.98 -7.01 -14.39
N VAL A 424 0.35 -6.09 -15.13
CA VAL A 424 -0.53 -6.45 -16.26
C VAL A 424 0.22 -7.25 -17.31
N GLU A 425 1.47 -6.86 -17.58
CA GLU A 425 2.30 -7.54 -18.59
C GLU A 425 2.84 -8.91 -18.11
N LEU A 426 2.88 -9.15 -16.79
CA LEU A 426 3.34 -10.41 -16.20
C LEU A 426 2.21 -11.42 -15.96
N ALA A 427 1.00 -10.95 -15.70
CA ALA A 427 -0.13 -11.79 -15.33
C ALA A 427 -0.59 -12.63 -16.53
N GLN A 428 -0.85 -13.92 -16.27
CA GLN A 428 -1.38 -14.87 -17.24
C GLN A 428 -2.85 -15.17 -16.96
N ILE A 429 -3.55 -15.68 -17.96
CA ILE A 429 -4.96 -16.06 -17.83
C ILE A 429 -5.11 -17.11 -16.73
N GLY A 430 -5.89 -16.78 -15.69
CA GLY A 430 -6.26 -17.67 -14.58
C GLY A 430 -5.41 -17.54 -13.32
N ASN A 431 -4.30 -16.75 -13.31
CA ASN A 431 -3.49 -16.50 -12.13
C ASN A 431 -3.34 -15.00 -11.78
N GLU A 432 -4.21 -14.16 -12.33
CA GLU A 432 -4.13 -12.71 -12.24
C GLU A 432 -4.08 -12.22 -10.79
N ALA A 433 -4.97 -12.74 -9.91
CA ALA A 433 -5.01 -12.34 -8.51
C ALA A 433 -3.75 -12.73 -7.76
N ALA A 434 -3.20 -13.92 -8.04
CA ALA A 434 -1.98 -14.39 -7.37
C ALA A 434 -0.76 -13.59 -7.80
N VAL A 435 -0.63 -13.28 -9.10
CA VAL A 435 0.46 -12.43 -9.62
C VAL A 435 0.36 -11.01 -9.06
N TYR A 436 -0.83 -10.43 -9.11
CA TYR A 436 -1.08 -9.10 -8.58
C TYR A 436 -0.82 -9.05 -7.07
N GLY A 437 -1.36 -10.01 -6.33
CA GLY A 437 -1.14 -10.16 -4.90
C GLY A 437 0.33 -10.35 -4.55
N LEU A 438 1.07 -11.14 -5.32
CA LEU A 438 2.50 -11.36 -5.09
C LEU A 438 3.30 -10.06 -5.26
N VAL A 439 3.11 -9.37 -6.39
CA VAL A 439 3.85 -8.14 -6.69
C VAL A 439 3.55 -7.03 -5.68
N THR A 440 2.28 -6.85 -5.32
CA THR A 440 1.88 -5.86 -4.31
C THR A 440 2.35 -6.24 -2.91
N THR A 441 2.31 -7.53 -2.55
CA THR A 441 2.89 -8.03 -1.29
C THR A 441 4.37 -7.68 -1.18
N VAL A 442 5.14 -7.93 -2.24
CA VAL A 442 6.57 -7.61 -2.29
C VAL A 442 6.82 -6.12 -2.03
N SER A 443 6.07 -5.26 -2.71
CA SER A 443 6.19 -3.81 -2.53
C SER A 443 5.85 -3.38 -1.09
N ASN A 444 4.79 -3.94 -0.50
CA ASN A 444 4.35 -3.60 0.85
C ASN A 444 5.30 -4.11 1.95
N VAL A 445 5.97 -5.24 1.74
CA VAL A 445 6.89 -5.82 2.73
C VAL A 445 8.25 -5.13 2.73
N ALA A 446 8.62 -4.43 1.66
CA ALA A 446 9.88 -3.68 1.60
C ALA A 446 9.96 -2.57 2.67
N GLN A 447 8.84 -1.93 3.02
CA GLN A 447 8.81 -0.81 3.98
C GLN A 447 9.20 -1.23 5.42
N PRO A 448 8.69 -2.31 6.04
CA PRO A 448 9.12 -2.73 7.38
C PRO A 448 10.62 -3.03 7.47
N PHE A 449 11.21 -3.58 6.40
CA PHE A 449 12.65 -3.77 6.33
C PHE A 449 13.41 -2.45 6.30
N ALA A 450 12.95 -1.52 5.46
CA ALA A 450 13.54 -0.18 5.38
C ALA A 450 13.48 0.52 6.73
N THR A 451 12.35 0.43 7.45
CA THR A 451 12.19 1.01 8.79
C THR A 451 13.20 0.43 9.78
N SER A 452 13.36 -0.90 9.82
CA SER A 452 14.36 -1.54 10.71
C SER A 452 15.80 -1.11 10.36
N ILE A 453 16.11 -0.96 9.08
CA ILE A 453 17.42 -0.47 8.63
C ILE A 453 17.61 1.00 9.01
N THR A 454 16.59 1.85 8.85
CA THR A 454 16.60 3.26 9.26
C THR A 454 16.97 3.39 10.75
N LEU A 455 16.28 2.63 11.61
CA LEU A 455 16.54 2.66 13.05
C LEU A 455 17.99 2.25 13.40
N ALA A 456 18.47 1.19 12.75
CA ALA A 456 19.84 0.73 12.96
C ALA A 456 20.89 1.74 12.47
N ILE A 457 20.61 2.48 11.40
CA ILE A 457 21.48 3.53 10.86
C ILE A 457 21.44 4.77 11.76
N ASP A 458 20.27 5.18 12.20
CA ASP A 458 20.05 6.43 12.92
C ASP A 458 20.41 6.33 14.42
N GLY A 459 20.35 5.13 14.99
CA GLY A 459 20.63 4.90 16.41
C GLY A 459 21.91 5.57 16.93
N PRO A 460 23.07 5.46 16.23
CA PRO A 460 24.32 6.09 16.64
C PRO A 460 24.27 7.63 16.70
N PHE A 461 23.37 8.29 15.95
CA PHE A 461 23.24 9.75 15.92
C PHE A 461 22.44 10.30 17.10
N ASN A 462 21.72 9.42 17.83
CA ASN A 462 20.98 9.77 19.04
C ASN A 462 20.07 11.02 18.89
N VAL A 463 19.24 11.05 17.83
CA VAL A 463 18.32 12.15 17.55
C VAL A 463 17.08 11.98 18.43
N THR A 464 17.15 12.41 19.68
CA THR A 464 16.01 12.38 20.63
C THR A 464 15.24 13.70 20.62
N ASN A 465 13.99 13.65 21.10
CA ASN A 465 13.12 14.81 21.18
C ASN A 465 13.75 15.95 21.99
N GLU A 466 14.38 15.64 23.13
CA GLU A 466 15.01 16.63 24.01
C GLU A 466 16.19 17.31 23.32
N ARG A 467 17.01 16.55 22.56
CA ARG A 467 18.14 17.12 21.81
C ARG A 467 17.65 18.00 20.66
N VAL A 468 16.57 17.59 19.95
CA VAL A 468 15.99 18.38 18.87
C VAL A 468 15.37 19.67 19.41
N GLN A 469 14.69 19.61 20.55
CA GLN A 469 14.14 20.77 21.21
C GLN A 469 15.24 21.75 21.68
N ALA A 470 16.38 21.22 22.14
CA ALA A 470 17.54 22.05 22.52
C ALA A 470 18.22 22.75 21.33
N ASP A 471 17.96 22.31 20.11
CA ASP A 471 18.37 22.93 18.84
C ASP A 471 19.86 23.30 18.75
N THR A 472 20.74 22.46 19.27
CA THR A 472 22.19 22.68 19.29
C THR A 472 22.82 22.41 17.93
N HIS A 473 24.01 23.02 17.67
CA HIS A 473 24.75 22.78 16.45
C HIS A 473 25.07 21.28 16.22
N SER A 474 25.33 20.52 17.30
CA SER A 474 25.61 19.08 17.21
C SER A 474 24.39 18.31 16.71
N VAL A 475 23.19 18.58 17.23
CA VAL A 475 22.00 17.86 16.77
C VAL A 475 21.61 18.24 15.34
N ARG A 476 21.82 19.49 14.93
CA ARG A 476 21.64 19.90 13.53
C ARG A 476 22.55 19.13 12.58
N ALA A 477 23.82 18.93 12.99
CA ALA A 477 24.78 18.13 12.23
C ALA A 477 24.37 16.64 12.17
N ASP A 478 23.96 16.04 13.30
CA ASP A 478 23.51 14.65 13.39
C ASP A 478 22.30 14.41 12.48
N ILE A 479 21.29 15.27 12.53
CA ILE A 479 20.11 15.22 11.65
C ILE A 479 20.53 15.38 10.18
N THR A 480 21.48 16.27 9.88
CA THR A 480 21.99 16.46 8.51
C THR A 480 22.64 15.18 7.98
N TYR A 481 23.41 14.46 8.81
CA TYR A 481 24.03 13.20 8.41
C TYR A 481 22.97 12.12 8.13
N THR A 482 21.95 11.98 8.97
CA THR A 482 20.86 10.99 8.72
C THR A 482 20.13 11.28 7.42
N ILE A 483 19.84 12.54 7.11
CA ILE A 483 19.21 12.97 5.85
C ILE A 483 20.10 12.69 4.64
N ILE A 484 21.42 12.97 4.72
CA ILE A 484 22.37 12.66 3.64
C ILE A 484 22.40 11.16 3.37
N ILE A 485 22.42 10.33 4.44
CA ILE A 485 22.39 8.88 4.32
C ILE A 485 21.08 8.43 3.63
N MET A 486 19.93 8.97 4.03
CA MET A 486 18.64 8.69 3.41
C MET A 486 18.67 8.96 1.89
N TYR A 487 19.17 10.12 1.46
CA TYR A 487 19.28 10.42 0.02
C TYR A 487 20.29 9.53 -0.70
N ALA A 488 21.42 9.23 -0.06
CA ALA A 488 22.40 8.29 -0.62
C ALA A 488 21.78 6.91 -0.86
N MET A 489 20.97 6.42 0.09
CA MET A 489 20.24 5.15 -0.07
C MET A 489 19.16 5.22 -1.15
N THR A 490 18.43 6.33 -1.23
CA THR A 490 17.46 6.56 -2.32
C THR A 490 18.15 6.54 -3.69
N ILE A 491 19.30 7.19 -3.84
CA ILE A 491 20.12 7.16 -5.08
C ILE A 491 20.62 5.73 -5.33
N PHE A 492 21.07 5.03 -4.29
CA PHE A 492 21.51 3.64 -4.42
C PHE A 492 20.39 2.70 -4.90
N SER A 493 19.12 2.99 -4.58
CA SER A 493 17.99 2.22 -5.09
C SER A 493 17.93 2.17 -6.62
N TRP A 494 18.43 3.22 -7.31
CA TRP A 494 18.44 3.30 -8.77
C TRP A 494 19.43 2.32 -9.42
N VAL A 495 20.39 1.80 -8.66
CA VAL A 495 21.27 0.72 -9.15
C VAL A 495 20.44 -0.49 -9.59
N PHE A 496 19.31 -0.76 -8.91
CA PHE A 496 18.44 -1.90 -9.23
C PHE A 496 17.55 -1.68 -10.47
N LEU A 497 17.53 -0.47 -11.06
CA LEU A 497 16.74 -0.17 -12.27
C LEU A 497 17.15 -1.02 -13.48
N PHE A 498 18.35 -1.60 -13.50
CA PHE A 498 18.73 -2.52 -14.57
C PHE A 498 17.84 -3.77 -14.62
N LEU A 499 17.22 -4.14 -13.49
CA LEU A 499 16.27 -5.25 -13.38
C LEU A 499 14.88 -4.90 -13.95
N LEU A 500 14.49 -3.62 -13.92
CA LEU A 500 13.20 -3.15 -14.45
C LEU A 500 13.28 -3.06 -15.98
N PRO A 501 12.38 -3.67 -16.76
CA PRO A 501 12.28 -3.40 -18.19
C PRO A 501 11.99 -1.92 -18.48
N PRO A 502 12.52 -1.36 -19.59
CA PRO A 502 12.32 0.07 -19.87
C PRO A 502 10.87 0.44 -20.20
N GLN A 503 10.07 -0.51 -20.74
CA GLN A 503 8.69 -0.26 -21.16
C GLN A 503 7.93 -1.61 -21.30
N LYS A 504 6.61 -1.55 -21.61
CA LYS A 504 5.69 -2.70 -21.80
C LYS A 504 6.19 -3.67 -22.85
N ALA A 505 6.62 -3.17 -24.02
CA ALA A 505 7.10 -3.99 -25.12
C ALA A 505 8.31 -4.85 -24.72
N GLU A 506 9.25 -4.29 -23.96
CA GLU A 506 10.41 -5.02 -23.45
C GLU A 506 10.02 -5.99 -22.34
N THR A 507 9.01 -5.67 -21.53
CA THR A 507 8.45 -6.62 -20.55
C THR A 507 7.85 -7.82 -21.25
N GLN A 508 7.06 -7.62 -22.29
CA GLN A 508 6.53 -8.68 -23.14
C GLN A 508 7.65 -9.47 -23.85
N ALA A 509 8.67 -8.79 -24.35
CA ALA A 509 9.83 -9.44 -24.95
C ALA A 509 10.60 -10.31 -23.94
N LEU A 510 10.71 -9.84 -22.67
CA LEU A 510 11.32 -10.61 -21.58
C LEU A 510 10.50 -11.86 -21.26
N VAL A 511 9.18 -11.75 -21.20
CA VAL A 511 8.27 -12.89 -21.00
C VAL A 511 8.40 -13.90 -22.15
N ARG A 512 8.38 -13.44 -23.42
CA ARG A 512 8.53 -14.31 -24.61
C ARG A 512 9.90 -14.96 -24.72
N LYS A 513 10.98 -14.24 -24.36
CA LYS A 513 12.35 -14.78 -24.38
C LYS A 513 12.51 -15.94 -23.41
N GLY A 514 11.67 -16.00 -22.40
CA GLY A 514 11.66 -17.05 -21.42
C GLY A 514 12.92 -17.05 -20.55
N GLY A 515 13.19 -18.18 -19.98
CA GLY A 515 14.25 -18.43 -19.02
C GLY A 515 13.65 -18.91 -17.71
N HIS A 516 14.26 -19.92 -17.12
CA HIS A 516 13.75 -20.58 -15.93
C HIS A 516 14.90 -20.98 -15.02
N SER A 517 14.79 -20.66 -13.72
CA SER A 517 15.79 -21.06 -12.72
C SER A 517 15.09 -21.42 -11.40
N LYS A 518 15.12 -22.71 -11.07
CA LYS A 518 14.58 -23.21 -9.79
C LYS A 518 15.35 -22.66 -8.59
N LEU A 519 16.68 -22.45 -8.73
CA LEU A 519 17.49 -21.90 -7.66
C LEU A 519 17.08 -20.46 -7.35
N ILE A 520 16.98 -19.60 -8.39
CA ILE A 520 16.61 -18.20 -8.20
C ILE A 520 15.15 -18.10 -7.72
N GLY A 521 14.23 -18.91 -8.26
CA GLY A 521 12.85 -19.01 -7.77
C GLY A 521 12.80 -19.41 -6.28
N GLY A 522 13.65 -20.38 -5.86
CA GLY A 522 13.77 -20.79 -4.46
C GLY A 522 14.30 -19.67 -3.55
N VAL A 523 15.34 -18.95 -3.98
CA VAL A 523 15.85 -17.77 -3.27
C VAL A 523 14.79 -16.67 -3.17
N THR A 524 14.03 -16.44 -4.26
CA THR A 524 12.93 -15.46 -4.27
C THR A 524 11.84 -15.85 -3.29
N ALA A 525 11.38 -17.10 -3.29
CA ALA A 525 10.40 -17.58 -2.33
C ALA A 525 10.90 -17.45 -0.89
N PHE A 526 12.17 -17.79 -0.64
CA PHE A 526 12.77 -17.72 0.69
C PHE A 526 12.79 -16.29 1.25
N TYR A 527 13.32 -15.30 0.50
CA TYR A 527 13.38 -13.94 1.03
C TYR A 527 11.98 -13.32 1.16
N LEU A 528 11.00 -13.68 0.31
CA LEU A 528 9.63 -13.20 0.47
C LEU A 528 8.95 -13.81 1.71
N ILE A 529 9.10 -15.10 1.94
CA ILE A 529 8.58 -15.76 3.14
C ILE A 529 9.23 -15.15 4.38
N PHE A 530 10.55 -15.00 4.37
CA PHE A 530 11.28 -14.35 5.46
C PHE A 530 10.77 -12.92 5.71
N ALA A 531 10.58 -12.15 4.64
CA ALA A 531 10.09 -10.78 4.71
C ALA A 531 8.68 -10.69 5.31
N ILE A 532 7.78 -11.61 4.96
CA ILE A 532 6.43 -11.68 5.53
C ILE A 532 6.51 -12.02 7.02
N PHE A 533 7.29 -13.04 7.41
CA PHE A 533 7.48 -13.40 8.82
C PHE A 533 8.09 -12.25 9.62
N TRP A 534 9.08 -11.57 9.07
CA TRP A 534 9.69 -10.39 9.68
C TRP A 534 8.64 -9.29 9.90
N SER A 535 7.84 -8.98 8.88
CA SER A 535 6.79 -7.97 8.97
C SER A 535 5.74 -8.32 10.05
N ILE A 536 5.30 -9.58 10.11
CA ILE A 536 4.35 -10.06 11.14
C ILE A 536 4.97 -9.91 12.52
N MET A 537 6.19 -10.43 12.69
CA MET A 537 6.89 -10.44 13.98
C MET A 537 7.09 -9.01 14.49
N THR A 538 7.63 -8.13 13.65
CA THR A 538 7.92 -6.75 14.07
C THR A 538 6.66 -5.96 14.40
N ASN A 539 5.59 -6.12 13.62
CA ASN A 539 4.32 -5.44 13.90
C ASN A 539 3.65 -5.97 15.19
N ILE A 540 3.70 -7.27 15.44
CA ILE A 540 3.18 -7.82 16.71
C ILE A 540 4.03 -7.32 17.89
N MET A 541 5.36 -7.39 17.78
CA MET A 541 6.25 -6.94 18.86
C MET A 541 6.10 -5.44 19.15
N ALA A 542 5.83 -4.62 18.15
CA ALA A 542 5.61 -3.20 18.30
C ALA A 542 4.29 -2.84 19.03
N MET A 543 3.33 -3.78 19.12
CA MET A 543 2.06 -3.54 19.82
C MET A 543 2.14 -3.64 21.34
N PHE A 544 3.08 -4.42 21.85
CA PHE A 544 3.17 -4.70 23.28
C PHE A 544 4.27 -3.86 23.91
N ASP A 545 3.99 -3.14 24.98
CA ASP A 545 4.93 -2.27 25.69
C ASP A 545 6.22 -3.00 26.07
N SER A 546 6.12 -4.28 26.46
CA SER A 546 7.26 -5.11 26.84
C SER A 546 8.24 -5.40 25.69
N THR A 547 7.84 -5.25 24.44
CA THR A 547 8.65 -5.58 23.25
C THR A 547 8.80 -4.42 22.27
N SER A 548 7.98 -3.38 22.38
CA SER A 548 8.03 -2.20 21.48
C SER A 548 9.34 -1.42 21.58
N CYS A 549 10.04 -1.52 22.73
CA CYS A 549 11.34 -0.91 22.94
C CYS A 549 12.49 -1.58 22.18
N LEU A 550 12.31 -2.83 21.69
CA LEU A 550 13.36 -3.55 20.96
C LEU A 550 13.66 -2.90 19.60
N ILE A 551 14.93 -2.83 19.23
CA ILE A 551 15.38 -2.25 17.94
C ILE A 551 14.70 -2.94 16.75
N ILE A 552 14.50 -4.26 16.81
CA ILE A 552 13.81 -5.02 15.75
C ILE A 552 12.32 -4.69 15.64
N ALA A 553 11.73 -4.16 16.70
CA ALA A 553 10.34 -3.72 16.74
C ALA A 553 10.16 -2.23 16.40
N GLY A 554 11.25 -1.54 16.13
CA GLY A 554 11.24 -0.10 15.82
C GLY A 554 11.52 0.79 17.05
N GLY A 555 11.87 0.21 18.19
CA GLY A 555 12.24 0.95 19.40
C GLY A 555 13.72 1.37 19.43
N THR A 556 14.09 2.10 20.47
CA THR A 556 15.46 2.60 20.69
C THR A 556 16.37 1.62 21.47
N GLY A 557 15.83 0.51 21.88
CA GLY A 557 16.49 -0.51 22.73
C GLY A 557 15.92 -0.51 24.15
N CYS A 558 15.86 -1.69 24.80
CA CYS A 558 15.47 -1.85 26.19
C CYS A 558 16.66 -2.23 27.06
#